data_1af694e37df1666baa0508126541ef9f
#
_entry.id   1af694e37df1666baa0508126541ef9f
#
_cell.length_a   1.000
_cell.length_b   1.000
_cell.length_c   1.000
_cell.angle_alpha   90.00
_cell.angle_beta   90.00
_cell.angle_gamma   90.00
#
_symmetry.space_group_name_H-M   'P 1'
#
loop_
_entity.id
_entity.type
_entity.pdbx_description
1 polymer ?
#
loop_
_entity_poly.entity_id
_entity_poly.type
_entity_poly.pdbx_seq_one_letter_code
_entity_poly.pdbx_strand_id
1 'polypeptide(L)'
;YMQFYTNVSILKNDVYYRGVDENGKRVQKKIPYQPHLFIPVKEKTKFKTLDGRYVEKIRQETIYEAKDFIQKYKDVEGFDIFGNETFIYQFLGDMYPNNINWNKDKIVIWALDIEVASERGFPDPADASEEVQCITVADKSGYKMVFGLGEFKTEDKTIQYIQCKNERELLEQFLEFWIELKPDVVTGWNTSLFDIPYLYRRIAYLFSEPKARQLSPWGYVQEKSVMKYGKKNFAYNLLGISSLDYLDLYKKFTYTSQEKYTLGHISYVEGVGEKINYSEYDNLHTLYKENFQKFIEYNIKDVELVMQLEEKMG
;
A
#
# COMPACT_ATOMS: atom_id res chain seq x y z
N TYR A 1 -9.80 5.10 -23.93
CA TYR A 1 -8.36 5.15 -23.63
C TYR A 1 -8.17 5.28 -22.13
N MET A 2 -6.96 4.94 -21.64
CA MET A 2 -6.57 5.10 -20.22
C MET A 2 -5.95 6.48 -20.05
N GLN A 3 -6.40 7.25 -19.05
CA GLN A 3 -5.86 8.57 -18.79
C GLN A 3 -4.54 8.48 -17.99
N PHE A 4 -4.57 7.71 -16.88
CA PHE A 4 -3.38 7.41 -16.08
C PHE A 4 -3.57 6.13 -15.26
N TYR A 5 -2.48 5.56 -14.80
CA TYR A 5 -2.51 4.39 -13.91
C TYR A 5 -2.36 4.80 -12.45
N THR A 6 -2.97 4.03 -11.55
CA THR A 6 -2.78 4.16 -10.09
C THR A 6 -1.93 3.03 -9.53
N ASN A 7 -1.98 1.85 -10.16
CA ASN A 7 -1.10 0.73 -9.84
C ASN A 7 -0.95 -0.19 -11.05
N VAL A 8 0.27 -0.62 -11.31
CA VAL A 8 0.58 -1.60 -12.33
C VAL A 8 1.55 -2.62 -11.76
N SER A 9 1.23 -3.89 -11.91
CA SER A 9 2.07 -4.99 -11.45
C SER A 9 2.09 -6.10 -12.48
N ILE A 10 3.17 -6.87 -12.50
CA ILE A 10 3.26 -8.08 -13.32
C ILE A 10 3.24 -9.30 -12.41
N LEU A 11 2.34 -10.24 -12.71
CA LEU A 11 2.30 -11.53 -12.09
C LEU A 11 2.20 -12.60 -13.20
N LYS A 12 3.21 -13.47 -13.27
CA LYS A 12 3.38 -14.45 -14.35
C LYS A 12 3.49 -13.75 -15.72
N ASN A 13 2.54 -13.98 -16.61
CA ASN A 13 2.52 -13.44 -17.98
C ASN A 13 1.55 -12.27 -18.16
N ASP A 14 0.91 -11.81 -17.10
CA ASP A 14 -0.13 -10.81 -17.16
C ASP A 14 0.26 -9.54 -16.42
N VAL A 15 -0.19 -8.42 -16.94
CA VAL A 15 -0.16 -7.12 -16.30
C VAL A 15 -1.48 -6.91 -15.56
N TYR A 16 -1.37 -6.64 -14.27
CA TYR A 16 -2.48 -6.28 -13.40
C TYR A 16 -2.54 -4.77 -13.30
N TYR A 17 -3.44 -4.18 -14.06
CA TYR A 17 -3.56 -2.75 -14.25
C TYR A 17 -4.73 -2.17 -13.47
N ARG A 18 -4.49 -1.13 -12.72
CA ARG A 18 -5.49 -0.24 -12.11
C ARG A 18 -5.20 1.19 -12.52
N GLY A 19 -6.26 1.96 -12.77
CA GLY A 19 -6.11 3.34 -13.21
C GLY A 19 -7.45 4.02 -13.45
N VAL A 20 -7.40 5.11 -14.18
CA VAL A 20 -8.55 5.95 -14.52
C VAL A 20 -8.60 6.12 -16.04
N ASP A 21 -9.77 5.99 -16.64
CA ASP A 21 -9.99 6.24 -18.05
C ASP A 21 -10.25 7.73 -18.36
N GLU A 22 -10.33 8.08 -19.63
CA GLU A 22 -10.58 9.45 -20.10
C GLU A 22 -11.89 10.06 -19.61
N ASN A 23 -12.86 9.23 -19.21
CA ASN A 23 -14.14 9.67 -18.65
C ASN A 23 -14.06 9.84 -17.11
N GLY A 24 -12.89 9.64 -16.52
CA GLY A 24 -12.68 9.70 -15.08
C GLY A 24 -13.20 8.48 -14.31
N LYS A 25 -13.52 7.38 -15.01
CA LYS A 25 -13.99 6.13 -14.41
C LYS A 25 -12.80 5.27 -13.99
N ARG A 26 -12.86 4.71 -12.78
CA ARG A 26 -11.86 3.76 -12.29
C ARG A 26 -11.97 2.44 -13.07
N VAL A 27 -10.83 1.94 -13.47
CA VAL A 27 -10.70 0.69 -14.23
C VAL A 27 -9.73 -0.26 -13.55
N GLN A 28 -10.05 -1.54 -13.65
CA GLN A 28 -9.21 -2.63 -13.15
C GLN A 28 -9.22 -3.74 -14.19
N LYS A 29 -8.05 -4.04 -14.78
CA LYS A 29 -7.92 -4.97 -15.89
C LYS A 29 -6.70 -5.86 -15.74
N LYS A 30 -6.89 -7.14 -16.04
CA LYS A 30 -5.82 -8.09 -16.27
C LYS A 30 -5.54 -8.13 -17.78
N ILE A 31 -4.32 -7.82 -18.19
CA ILE A 31 -3.93 -7.62 -19.58
C ILE A 31 -2.80 -8.59 -19.91
N PRO A 32 -2.98 -9.54 -20.84
CA PRO A 32 -1.88 -10.30 -21.40
C PRO A 32 -0.90 -9.37 -22.09
N TYR A 33 0.38 -9.55 -21.84
CA TYR A 33 1.40 -8.67 -22.42
C TYR A 33 2.43 -9.46 -23.22
N GLN A 34 2.68 -8.99 -24.42
CA GLN A 34 3.69 -9.52 -25.33
C GLN A 34 4.89 -8.57 -25.36
N PRO A 35 5.95 -8.85 -24.59
CA PRO A 35 7.13 -8.01 -24.55
C PRO A 35 7.86 -8.00 -25.89
N HIS A 36 8.65 -6.96 -26.11
CA HIS A 36 9.53 -6.89 -27.26
C HIS A 36 10.98 -6.66 -26.82
N LEU A 37 11.89 -7.20 -27.60
CA LEU A 37 13.33 -7.05 -27.46
C LEU A 37 13.90 -6.60 -28.80
N PHE A 38 15.16 -6.20 -28.82
CA PHE A 38 15.87 -5.83 -30.03
C PHE A 38 17.15 -6.65 -30.16
N ILE A 39 17.39 -7.18 -31.33
CA ILE A 39 18.60 -7.94 -31.67
C ILE A 39 19.36 -7.25 -32.79
N PRO A 40 20.72 -7.30 -32.81
CA PRO A 40 21.51 -6.75 -33.85
C PRO A 40 21.24 -7.44 -35.20
N VAL A 41 21.19 -6.64 -36.26
CA VAL A 41 21.05 -7.12 -37.63
C VAL A 41 22.03 -6.39 -38.53
N LYS A 42 22.44 -7.05 -39.65
CA LYS A 42 23.34 -6.44 -40.64
C LYS A 42 22.62 -5.47 -41.55
N GLU A 43 21.35 -5.70 -41.78
CA GLU A 43 20.53 -4.91 -42.69
C GLU A 43 20.08 -3.60 -42.02
N LYS A 44 19.88 -2.57 -42.86
CA LYS A 44 19.38 -1.27 -42.39
C LYS A 44 17.93 -1.37 -41.95
N THR A 45 17.67 -1.06 -40.68
CA THR A 45 16.32 -0.98 -40.12
C THR A 45 16.01 0.43 -39.62
N LYS A 46 14.76 0.66 -39.15
CA LYS A 46 14.37 1.92 -38.56
C LYS A 46 14.87 2.12 -37.11
N PHE A 47 15.40 1.06 -36.51
CA PHE A 47 15.89 1.09 -35.15
C PHE A 47 17.41 1.00 -35.11
N LYS A 48 18.01 1.75 -34.19
CA LYS A 48 19.45 1.72 -33.91
C LYS A 48 19.72 1.74 -32.42
N THR A 49 20.80 1.12 -32.04
CA THR A 49 21.41 1.29 -30.70
C THR A 49 22.04 2.68 -30.55
N LEU A 50 22.40 3.06 -29.35
CA LEU A 50 23.10 4.33 -29.09
C LEU A 50 24.48 4.42 -29.79
N ASP A 51 25.14 3.28 -29.99
CA ASP A 51 26.40 3.17 -30.70
C ASP A 51 26.25 3.03 -32.24
N GLY A 52 25.00 3.14 -32.73
CA GLY A 52 24.69 3.24 -34.18
C GLY A 52 24.47 1.91 -34.89
N ARG A 53 24.54 0.77 -34.22
CA ARG A 53 24.24 -0.55 -34.84
C ARG A 53 22.76 -0.66 -35.18
N TYR A 54 22.44 -1.26 -36.30
CA TYR A 54 21.05 -1.57 -36.64
C TYR A 54 20.54 -2.75 -35.83
N VAL A 55 19.29 -2.62 -35.37
CA VAL A 55 18.61 -3.66 -34.60
C VAL A 55 17.20 -3.91 -35.13
N GLU A 56 16.74 -5.13 -35.00
CA GLU A 56 15.38 -5.53 -35.33
C GLU A 56 14.58 -5.76 -34.07
N LYS A 57 13.32 -5.31 -34.09
CA LYS A 57 12.35 -5.51 -32.98
C LYS A 57 11.75 -6.90 -33.12
N ILE A 58 11.98 -7.74 -32.11
CA ILE A 58 11.38 -9.06 -31.99
C ILE A 58 10.32 -9.05 -30.86
N ARG A 59 9.16 -9.65 -31.10
CA ARG A 59 8.13 -9.84 -30.08
C ARG A 59 8.21 -11.25 -29.52
N GLN A 60 7.94 -11.34 -28.23
CA GLN A 60 7.77 -12.61 -27.54
C GLN A 60 6.30 -12.82 -27.23
N GLU A 61 5.82 -14.05 -27.28
CA GLU A 61 4.40 -14.37 -27.02
C GLU A 61 4.03 -14.11 -25.56
N THR A 62 4.98 -14.30 -24.65
CA THR A 62 4.76 -14.13 -23.21
C THR A 62 5.94 -13.48 -22.51
N ILE A 63 5.69 -12.95 -21.31
CA ILE A 63 6.75 -12.44 -20.43
C ILE A 63 7.74 -13.55 -20.05
N TYR A 64 7.24 -14.77 -19.86
CA TYR A 64 8.09 -15.91 -19.55
C TYR A 64 9.06 -16.21 -20.70
N GLU A 65 8.57 -16.29 -21.93
CA GLU A 65 9.40 -16.52 -23.10
C GLU A 65 10.44 -15.43 -23.31
N ALA A 66 10.08 -14.17 -23.06
CA ALA A 66 11.04 -13.07 -23.13
C ALA A 66 12.18 -13.22 -22.11
N LYS A 67 11.84 -13.61 -20.88
CA LYS A 67 12.84 -13.88 -19.83
C LYS A 67 13.72 -15.09 -20.17
N ASP A 68 13.10 -16.16 -20.67
CA ASP A 68 13.83 -17.36 -21.11
C ASP A 68 14.77 -17.05 -22.28
N PHE A 69 14.30 -16.28 -23.26
CA PHE A 69 15.12 -15.83 -24.36
C PHE A 69 16.33 -15.01 -23.88
N ILE A 70 16.13 -14.03 -22.99
CA ILE A 70 17.23 -13.25 -22.42
C ILE A 70 18.21 -14.17 -21.69
N GLN A 71 17.73 -15.07 -20.84
CA GLN A 71 18.58 -15.96 -20.07
C GLN A 71 19.38 -16.92 -20.96
N LYS A 72 18.76 -17.42 -22.03
CA LYS A 72 19.39 -18.34 -22.99
C LYS A 72 20.54 -17.72 -23.77
N TYR A 73 20.41 -16.45 -24.13
CA TYR A 73 21.37 -15.76 -24.98
C TYR A 73 22.29 -14.79 -24.25
N LYS A 74 22.09 -14.59 -22.95
CA LYS A 74 22.82 -13.64 -22.11
C LYS A 74 24.34 -13.77 -22.21
N ASP A 75 24.84 -15.02 -22.26
CA ASP A 75 26.27 -15.33 -22.23
C ASP A 75 26.80 -15.81 -23.59
N VAL A 76 26.02 -15.60 -24.67
CA VAL A 76 26.44 -15.96 -26.02
C VAL A 76 27.27 -14.82 -26.59
N GLU A 77 28.57 -15.08 -26.83
CA GLU A 77 29.50 -14.10 -27.38
C GLU A 77 29.02 -13.61 -28.75
N GLY A 78 28.98 -12.28 -28.93
CA GLY A 78 28.55 -11.65 -30.17
C GLY A 78 27.04 -11.60 -30.41
N PHE A 79 26.22 -12.06 -29.45
CA PHE A 79 24.77 -11.97 -29.52
C PHE A 79 24.25 -11.05 -28.41
N ASP A 80 24.16 -9.76 -28.72
CA ASP A 80 23.62 -8.76 -27.79
C ASP A 80 22.10 -8.70 -27.87
N ILE A 81 21.46 -8.56 -26.72
CA ILE A 81 20.02 -8.30 -26.60
C ILE A 81 19.83 -6.91 -26.02
N PHE A 82 19.01 -6.12 -26.68
CA PHE A 82 18.67 -4.76 -26.23
C PHE A 82 17.18 -4.64 -25.95
N GLY A 83 16.84 -3.66 -25.13
CA GLY A 83 15.48 -3.35 -24.73
C GLY A 83 15.36 -3.18 -23.22
N ASN A 84 14.18 -2.82 -22.76
CA ASN A 84 13.93 -2.69 -21.33
C ASN A 84 13.47 -4.04 -20.76
N GLU A 85 14.32 -4.69 -20.01
CA GLU A 85 14.03 -5.98 -19.37
C GLU A 85 13.06 -5.86 -18.19
N THR A 86 12.84 -4.65 -17.68
CA THR A 86 11.79 -4.37 -16.71
C THR A 86 10.47 -4.17 -17.46
N PHE A 87 9.82 -5.27 -17.79
CA PHE A 87 8.65 -5.28 -18.70
C PHE A 87 7.47 -4.43 -18.23
N ILE A 88 7.38 -4.10 -16.94
CA ILE A 88 6.40 -3.14 -16.45
C ILE A 88 6.60 -1.74 -17.06
N TYR A 89 7.84 -1.28 -17.17
CA TYR A 89 8.15 0.01 -17.80
C TYR A 89 7.98 -0.02 -19.31
N GLN A 90 8.28 -1.18 -19.92
CA GLN A 90 8.01 -1.38 -21.34
C GLN A 90 6.51 -1.29 -21.64
N PHE A 91 5.69 -2.00 -20.84
CA PHE A 91 4.23 -1.93 -20.93
C PHE A 91 3.70 -0.50 -20.74
N LEU A 92 4.21 0.22 -19.76
CA LEU A 92 3.80 1.61 -19.50
C LEU A 92 4.21 2.52 -20.66
N GLY A 93 5.40 2.36 -21.22
CA GLY A 93 5.85 3.11 -22.40
C GLY A 93 5.01 2.80 -23.66
N ASP A 94 4.58 1.56 -23.85
CA ASP A 94 3.69 1.18 -24.95
C ASP A 94 2.28 1.74 -24.77
N MET A 95 1.76 1.75 -23.52
CA MET A 95 0.43 2.27 -23.22
C MET A 95 0.35 3.80 -23.19
N TYR A 96 1.43 4.44 -22.76
CA TYR A 96 1.53 5.89 -22.58
C TYR A 96 2.74 6.43 -23.36
N PRO A 97 2.69 6.47 -24.71
CA PRO A 97 3.82 6.93 -25.51
C PRO A 97 4.10 8.44 -25.38
N ASN A 98 3.18 9.17 -24.82
CA ASN A 98 3.25 10.61 -24.54
C ASN A 98 3.19 10.87 -23.04
N ASN A 99 3.05 12.14 -22.66
CA ASN A 99 2.90 12.54 -21.25
C ASN A 99 1.62 11.96 -20.63
N ILE A 100 1.72 11.54 -19.39
CA ILE A 100 0.60 11.07 -18.59
C ILE A 100 -0.01 12.27 -17.85
N ASN A 101 -1.29 12.52 -18.07
CA ASN A 101 -2.00 13.59 -17.39
C ASN A 101 -2.57 13.07 -16.06
N TRP A 102 -1.77 13.16 -15.01
CA TRP A 102 -2.16 12.76 -13.67
C TRP A 102 -3.23 13.69 -13.09
N ASN A 103 -4.22 13.08 -12.46
CA ASN A 103 -5.18 13.80 -11.64
C ASN A 103 -5.20 13.20 -10.23
N LYS A 104 -4.51 13.88 -9.28
CA LYS A 104 -4.40 13.41 -7.90
C LYS A 104 -5.75 13.33 -7.18
N ASP A 105 -6.77 14.08 -7.61
CA ASP A 105 -8.09 14.04 -7.00
C ASP A 105 -8.87 12.76 -7.30
N LYS A 106 -8.45 12.03 -8.33
CA LYS A 106 -9.01 10.73 -8.70
C LYS A 106 -8.28 9.54 -8.06
N ILE A 107 -7.16 9.78 -7.36
CA ILE A 107 -6.43 8.74 -6.63
C ILE A 107 -7.07 8.59 -5.26
N VAL A 108 -7.47 7.36 -4.93
CA VAL A 108 -8.10 7.03 -3.65
C VAL A 108 -7.03 6.68 -2.63
N ILE A 109 -6.78 7.61 -1.71
CA ILE A 109 -5.77 7.48 -0.65
C ILE A 109 -6.49 7.40 0.68
N TRP A 110 -6.12 6.39 1.48
CA TRP A 110 -6.62 6.21 2.84
C TRP A 110 -5.49 6.02 3.83
N ALA A 111 -5.55 6.77 4.92
CA ALA A 111 -4.72 6.51 6.09
C ALA A 111 -5.40 5.47 6.97
N LEU A 112 -4.62 4.59 7.56
CA LEU A 112 -5.06 3.46 8.39
C LEU A 112 -4.28 3.46 9.69
N ASP A 113 -4.97 3.20 10.80
CA ASP A 113 -4.38 2.90 12.09
C ASP A 113 -5.26 1.90 12.85
N ILE A 114 -4.64 0.97 13.56
CA ILE A 114 -5.34 -0.03 14.38
C ILE A 114 -4.87 0.02 15.83
N GLU A 115 -5.78 -0.31 16.75
CA GLU A 115 -5.43 -0.57 18.13
C GLU A 115 -5.69 -2.03 18.47
N VAL A 116 -4.70 -2.63 19.10
CA VAL A 116 -4.68 -4.05 19.46
C VAL A 116 -4.57 -4.19 20.97
N ALA A 117 -5.22 -5.22 21.54
CA ALA A 117 -5.11 -5.53 22.95
C ALA A 117 -3.64 -5.70 23.35
N SER A 118 -3.25 -5.13 24.48
CA SER A 118 -1.87 -5.09 24.96
C SER A 118 -1.73 -5.60 26.40
N GLU A 119 -2.58 -6.52 26.80
CA GLU A 119 -2.54 -7.11 28.17
C GLU A 119 -1.20 -7.79 28.49
N ARG A 120 -0.60 -8.40 27.47
CA ARG A 120 0.64 -9.17 27.59
C ARG A 120 1.88 -8.42 27.12
N GLY A 121 1.78 -7.10 26.98
CA GLY A 121 2.82 -6.24 26.44
C GLY A 121 2.53 -5.79 25.01
N PHE A 122 3.55 -5.28 24.32
CA PHE A 122 3.39 -4.79 22.95
C PHE A 122 3.07 -5.95 22.00
N PRO A 123 1.95 -5.89 21.27
CA PRO A 123 1.54 -6.97 20.38
C PRO A 123 2.52 -7.16 19.21
N ASP A 124 2.84 -8.43 18.88
CA ASP A 124 3.74 -8.78 17.80
C ASP A 124 2.95 -9.11 16.52
N PRO A 125 3.15 -8.35 15.41
CA PRO A 125 2.52 -8.66 14.13
C PRO A 125 2.92 -10.04 13.57
N ALA A 126 4.02 -10.63 14.04
CA ALA A 126 4.46 -11.93 13.57
C ALA A 126 3.55 -13.08 14.01
N ASP A 127 2.92 -12.98 15.17
CA ASP A 127 1.96 -13.97 15.66
C ASP A 127 0.50 -13.49 15.60
N ALA A 128 0.28 -12.17 15.66
CA ALA A 128 -1.03 -11.52 15.66
C ALA A 128 -2.03 -12.19 16.61
N SER A 129 -1.58 -12.52 17.82
CA SER A 129 -2.33 -13.34 18.79
C SER A 129 -3.40 -12.56 19.54
N GLU A 130 -3.23 -11.25 19.67
CA GLU A 130 -4.12 -10.41 20.47
C GLU A 130 -5.27 -9.81 19.63
N GLU A 131 -6.36 -9.44 20.33
CA GLU A 131 -7.57 -8.91 19.73
C GLU A 131 -7.38 -7.53 19.10
N VAL A 132 -7.87 -7.32 17.88
CA VAL A 132 -8.02 -5.99 17.28
C VAL A 132 -9.25 -5.32 17.88
N GLN A 133 -9.05 -4.18 18.54
CA GLN A 133 -10.07 -3.49 19.32
C GLN A 133 -10.66 -2.27 18.62
N CYS A 134 -9.90 -1.66 17.73
CA CYS A 134 -10.34 -0.53 16.92
C CYS A 134 -9.59 -0.49 15.58
N ILE A 135 -10.28 -0.03 14.54
CA ILE A 135 -9.70 0.29 13.25
C ILE A 135 -10.26 1.65 12.82
N THR A 136 -9.37 2.59 12.51
CA THR A 136 -9.73 3.86 11.89
C THR A 136 -9.10 3.97 10.52
N VAL A 137 -9.90 4.34 9.52
CA VAL A 137 -9.42 4.74 8.20
C VAL A 137 -9.96 6.14 7.88
N ALA A 138 -9.11 6.98 7.27
CA ALA A 138 -9.47 8.35 6.90
C ALA A 138 -8.99 8.69 5.49
N ASP A 139 -9.79 9.46 4.79
CA ASP A 139 -9.42 9.99 3.47
C ASP A 139 -8.91 11.45 3.55
N LYS A 140 -8.44 11.96 2.43
CA LYS A 140 -7.94 13.34 2.32
C LYS A 140 -8.99 14.44 2.55
N SER A 141 -10.28 14.11 2.53
CA SER A 141 -11.36 15.06 2.83
C SER A 141 -11.60 15.23 4.34
N GLY A 142 -10.95 14.41 5.15
CA GLY A 142 -11.15 14.33 6.59
C GLY A 142 -12.27 13.39 7.02
N TYR A 143 -12.93 12.69 6.07
CA TYR A 143 -13.90 11.66 6.39
C TYR A 143 -13.22 10.45 7.04
N LYS A 144 -13.83 9.95 8.09
CA LYS A 144 -13.31 8.81 8.87
C LYS A 144 -14.36 7.73 9.02
N MET A 145 -13.95 6.50 8.73
CA MET A 145 -14.68 5.29 9.08
C MET A 145 -13.99 4.62 10.24
N VAL A 146 -14.71 4.40 11.32
CA VAL A 146 -14.17 3.86 12.57
C VAL A 146 -14.96 2.62 12.98
N PHE A 147 -14.26 1.53 13.27
CA PHE A 147 -14.81 0.27 13.74
C PHE A 147 -14.30 0.00 15.15
N GLY A 148 -15.19 -0.27 16.09
CA GLY A 148 -14.80 -0.49 17.48
C GLY A 148 -15.72 -1.42 18.24
N LEU A 149 -15.24 -1.92 19.38
CA LEU A 149 -15.92 -2.96 20.20
C LEU A 149 -16.78 -2.41 21.32
N GLY A 150 -16.93 -1.11 21.44
CA GLY A 150 -17.71 -0.47 22.51
C GLY A 150 -18.55 0.70 22.01
N GLU A 151 -19.21 1.36 22.94
CA GLU A 151 -20.01 2.54 22.64
C GLU A 151 -19.10 3.78 22.45
N PHE A 152 -19.31 4.51 21.36
CA PHE A 152 -18.64 5.78 21.08
C PHE A 152 -19.65 6.80 20.58
N LYS A 153 -19.55 8.02 21.06
CA LYS A 153 -20.45 9.11 20.69
C LYS A 153 -19.64 10.29 20.15
N THR A 154 -20.10 10.88 19.07
CA THR A 154 -19.49 12.06 18.47
C THR A 154 -20.55 12.93 17.81
N GLU A 155 -20.33 14.24 17.84
CA GLU A 155 -21.10 15.22 17.05
C GLU A 155 -20.41 15.54 15.73
N ASP A 156 -19.16 15.06 15.53
CA ASP A 156 -18.42 15.27 14.32
C ASP A 156 -19.01 14.42 13.18
N LYS A 157 -19.63 15.12 12.24
CA LYS A 157 -20.29 14.51 11.07
C LYS A 157 -19.31 13.89 10.06
N THR A 158 -18.02 14.15 10.20
CA THR A 158 -16.98 13.53 9.36
C THR A 158 -16.61 12.13 9.85
N ILE A 159 -17.05 11.76 11.06
CA ILE A 159 -16.80 10.45 11.64
C ILE A 159 -18.04 9.57 11.51
N GLN A 160 -17.89 8.45 10.83
CA GLN A 160 -18.86 7.36 10.86
C GLN A 160 -18.32 6.23 11.73
N TYR A 161 -19.01 5.98 12.84
CA TYR A 161 -18.64 4.92 13.77
C TYR A 161 -19.53 3.69 13.61
N ILE A 162 -18.91 2.53 13.53
CA ILE A 162 -19.56 1.21 13.50
C ILE A 162 -19.22 0.48 14.79
N GLN A 163 -20.20 0.35 15.66
CA GLN A 163 -20.08 -0.48 16.86
C GLN A 163 -20.24 -1.94 16.49
N CYS A 164 -19.24 -2.75 16.81
CA CYS A 164 -19.22 -4.19 16.57
C CYS A 164 -19.35 -4.96 17.88
N LYS A 165 -20.02 -6.10 17.84
CA LYS A 165 -20.28 -6.95 19.03
C LYS A 165 -19.04 -7.69 19.51
N ASN A 166 -18.15 -8.00 18.58
CA ASN A 166 -16.90 -8.72 18.81
C ASN A 166 -15.91 -8.47 17.66
N GLU A 167 -14.68 -8.92 17.82
CA GLU A 167 -13.62 -8.76 16.85
C GLU A 167 -13.94 -9.36 15.48
N ARG A 168 -14.62 -10.52 15.42
CA ARG A 168 -14.98 -11.14 14.15
C ARG A 168 -15.88 -10.21 13.32
N GLU A 169 -16.91 -9.66 13.96
CA GLU A 169 -17.79 -8.67 13.31
C GLU A 169 -17.01 -7.41 12.89
N LEU A 170 -16.10 -6.93 13.76
CA LEU A 170 -15.26 -5.77 13.46
C LEU A 170 -14.42 -6.00 12.20
N LEU A 171 -13.72 -7.12 12.11
CA LEU A 171 -12.89 -7.45 10.97
C LEU A 171 -13.72 -7.73 9.70
N GLU A 172 -14.90 -8.33 9.82
CA GLU A 172 -15.82 -8.53 8.69
C GLU A 172 -16.33 -7.20 8.15
N GLN A 173 -16.83 -6.31 9.01
CA GLN A 173 -17.32 -4.98 8.62
C GLN A 173 -16.20 -4.12 8.00
N PHE A 174 -15.02 -4.15 8.59
CA PHE A 174 -13.85 -3.49 8.02
C PHE A 174 -13.50 -4.03 6.64
N LEU A 175 -13.44 -5.34 6.48
CA LEU A 175 -13.06 -5.98 5.22
C LEU A 175 -14.09 -5.73 4.11
N GLU A 176 -15.39 -5.76 4.42
CA GLU A 176 -16.46 -5.40 3.48
C GLU A 176 -16.30 -3.96 2.98
N PHE A 177 -16.10 -3.02 3.91
CA PHE A 177 -15.81 -1.62 3.57
C PHE A 177 -14.56 -1.49 2.69
N TRP A 178 -13.48 -2.17 3.05
CA TRP A 178 -12.21 -2.14 2.31
C TRP A 178 -12.33 -2.70 0.89
N ILE A 179 -13.05 -3.80 0.72
CA ILE A 179 -13.30 -4.43 -0.58
C ILE A 179 -14.13 -3.51 -1.49
N GLU A 180 -15.12 -2.83 -0.95
CA GLU A 180 -15.94 -1.88 -1.70
C GLU A 180 -15.15 -0.63 -2.09
N LEU A 181 -14.37 -0.11 -1.16
CA LEU A 181 -13.55 1.08 -1.34
C LEU A 181 -12.46 0.90 -2.39
N LYS A 182 -11.76 -0.23 -2.40
CA LYS A 182 -10.61 -0.53 -3.28
C LYS A 182 -9.60 0.62 -3.33
N PRO A 183 -8.93 0.98 -2.22
CA PRO A 183 -7.98 2.09 -2.22
C PRO A 183 -6.89 1.89 -3.27
N ASP A 184 -6.36 2.99 -3.79
CA ASP A 184 -5.17 2.97 -4.67
C ASP A 184 -3.90 3.04 -3.84
N VAL A 185 -3.97 3.81 -2.75
CA VAL A 185 -2.87 4.02 -1.81
C VAL A 185 -3.38 3.83 -0.39
N VAL A 186 -2.64 3.09 0.40
CA VAL A 186 -2.78 3.05 1.86
C VAL A 186 -1.54 3.67 2.50
N THR A 187 -1.76 4.52 3.47
CA THR A 187 -0.71 5.16 4.27
C THR A 187 -1.03 5.04 5.76
N GLY A 188 -0.14 5.49 6.62
CA GLY A 188 -0.25 5.50 8.06
C GLY A 188 1.14 5.58 8.67
N TRP A 189 1.26 5.50 9.98
CA TRP A 189 2.54 5.58 10.67
C TRP A 189 3.06 4.21 11.07
N ASN A 190 4.11 3.74 10.42
CA ASN A 190 4.65 2.37 10.57
C ASN A 190 3.69 1.25 10.12
N THR A 191 2.74 1.60 9.27
CA THR A 191 1.62 0.76 8.83
C THR A 191 2.10 -0.47 8.04
N SER A 192 3.19 -0.35 7.30
CA SER A 192 3.76 -1.45 6.50
C SER A 192 4.38 -2.56 7.33
N LEU A 193 4.81 -2.27 8.58
CA LEU A 193 5.41 -3.25 9.47
C LEU A 193 4.52 -3.63 10.66
N PHE A 194 3.45 -2.92 10.91
CA PHE A 194 2.53 -3.21 12.01
C PHE A 194 1.10 -3.45 11.54
N ASP A 195 0.37 -2.43 11.12
CA ASP A 195 -1.07 -2.49 10.89
C ASP A 195 -1.46 -3.49 9.79
N ILE A 196 -0.84 -3.38 8.62
CA ILE A 196 -1.14 -4.28 7.48
C ILE A 196 -0.76 -5.73 7.79
N PRO A 197 0.45 -6.03 8.30
CA PRO A 197 0.81 -7.39 8.70
C PRO A 197 -0.11 -7.96 9.78
N TYR A 198 -0.45 -7.14 10.78
CA TYR A 198 -1.33 -7.56 11.86
C TYR A 198 -2.72 -7.92 11.35
N LEU A 199 -3.35 -7.03 10.58
CA LEU A 199 -4.66 -7.26 9.99
C LEU A 199 -4.67 -8.50 9.10
N TYR A 200 -3.68 -8.63 8.22
CA TYR A 200 -3.61 -9.79 7.33
C TYR A 200 -3.54 -11.10 8.12
N ARG A 201 -2.61 -11.20 9.07
CA ARG A 201 -2.42 -12.42 9.87
C ARG A 201 -3.61 -12.69 10.79
N ARG A 202 -4.19 -11.63 11.39
CA ARG A 202 -5.34 -11.79 12.28
C ARG A 202 -6.58 -12.27 11.52
N ILE A 203 -6.84 -11.72 10.35
CA ILE A 203 -7.93 -12.19 9.47
C ILE A 203 -7.68 -13.64 9.01
N ALA A 204 -6.45 -13.96 8.61
CA ALA A 204 -6.10 -15.33 8.23
C ALA A 204 -6.30 -16.32 9.37
N TYR A 205 -5.93 -15.95 10.60
CA TYR A 205 -6.08 -16.78 11.79
C TYR A 205 -7.55 -17.00 12.18
N LEU A 206 -8.34 -15.91 12.24
CA LEU A 206 -9.73 -15.99 12.69
C LEU A 206 -10.68 -16.53 11.62
N PHE A 207 -10.38 -16.34 10.34
CA PHE A 207 -11.25 -16.76 9.24
C PHE A 207 -10.54 -17.76 8.33
N SER A 208 -9.68 -17.27 7.44
CA SER A 208 -8.90 -18.07 6.52
C SER A 208 -7.91 -17.21 5.73
N GLU A 209 -6.88 -17.82 5.18
CA GLU A 209 -5.94 -17.21 4.25
C GLU A 209 -6.63 -16.58 3.01
N PRO A 210 -7.57 -17.28 2.31
CA PRO A 210 -8.32 -16.67 1.22
C PRO A 210 -9.11 -15.43 1.62
N LYS A 211 -9.64 -15.38 2.85
CA LYS A 211 -10.35 -14.19 3.37
C LYS A 211 -9.37 -13.03 3.56
N ALA A 212 -8.20 -13.27 4.14
CA ALA A 212 -7.17 -12.25 4.32
C ALA A 212 -6.65 -11.68 3.00
N ARG A 213 -6.54 -12.52 1.96
CA ARG A 213 -6.14 -12.06 0.62
C ARG A 213 -7.11 -11.07 -0.02
N GLN A 214 -8.34 -10.95 0.47
CA GLN A 214 -9.30 -9.95 0.01
C GLN A 214 -8.90 -8.51 0.38
N LEU A 215 -7.89 -8.31 1.23
CA LEU A 215 -7.25 -7.00 1.40
C LEU A 215 -6.63 -6.48 0.09
N SER A 216 -6.24 -7.38 -0.82
CA SER A 216 -5.84 -7.02 -2.19
C SER A 216 -7.05 -7.01 -3.12
N PRO A 217 -7.24 -5.97 -3.96
CA PRO A 217 -8.30 -5.93 -4.96
C PRO A 217 -8.19 -7.03 -6.02
N TRP A 218 -7.07 -7.72 -6.08
CA TRP A 218 -6.81 -8.86 -6.96
C TRP A 218 -6.82 -10.21 -6.21
N GLY A 219 -7.04 -10.20 -4.90
CA GLY A 219 -6.96 -11.42 -4.08
C GLY A 219 -5.57 -12.03 -4.00
N TYR A 220 -4.52 -11.24 -4.27
CA TYR A 220 -3.14 -11.68 -4.23
C TYR A 220 -2.31 -10.82 -3.27
N VAL A 221 -1.70 -11.48 -2.30
CA VAL A 221 -0.85 -10.86 -1.30
C VAL A 221 0.48 -11.60 -1.23
N GLN A 222 1.57 -10.86 -1.26
CA GLN A 222 2.92 -11.40 -1.17
C GLN A 222 3.57 -10.99 0.14
N GLU A 223 3.91 -11.97 0.96
CA GLU A 223 4.74 -11.76 2.15
C GLU A 223 6.20 -11.51 1.74
N LYS A 224 6.82 -10.52 2.36
CA LYS A 224 8.24 -10.21 2.20
C LYS A 224 8.90 -10.13 3.58
N SER A 225 10.05 -10.78 3.72
CA SER A 225 10.90 -10.63 4.90
C SER A 225 11.76 -9.36 4.76
N VAL A 226 11.74 -8.52 5.76
CA VAL A 226 12.48 -7.25 5.80
C VAL A 226 13.32 -7.20 7.06
N MET A 227 14.64 -6.95 6.93
CA MET A 227 15.50 -6.68 8.08
C MET A 227 15.38 -5.20 8.43
N LYS A 228 14.82 -4.88 9.59
CA LYS A 228 14.68 -3.51 10.08
C LYS A 228 14.86 -3.51 11.60
N TYR A 229 15.60 -2.54 12.12
CA TYR A 229 15.93 -2.42 13.55
C TYR A 229 16.65 -3.67 14.14
N GLY A 230 17.49 -4.34 13.34
CA GLY A 230 18.21 -5.54 13.75
C GLY A 230 17.35 -6.79 13.93
N LYS A 231 16.08 -6.74 13.52
CA LYS A 231 15.13 -7.85 13.59
C LYS A 231 14.56 -8.18 12.21
N LYS A 232 14.19 -9.45 12.04
CA LYS A 232 13.41 -9.91 10.89
C LYS A 232 11.95 -9.51 11.10
N ASN A 233 11.46 -8.67 10.22
CA ASN A 233 10.05 -8.25 10.17
C ASN A 233 9.39 -8.82 8.91
N PHE A 234 8.07 -8.78 8.86
CA PHE A 234 7.28 -9.20 7.72
C PHE A 234 6.47 -8.01 7.21
N ALA A 235 6.57 -7.76 5.91
CA ALA A 235 5.75 -6.81 5.20
C ALA A 235 4.88 -7.56 4.19
N TYR A 236 3.70 -7.05 3.91
CA TYR A 236 2.74 -7.65 2.98
C TYR A 236 2.48 -6.70 1.82
N ASN A 237 2.80 -7.16 0.62
CA ASN A 237 2.47 -6.44 -0.60
C ASN A 237 1.07 -6.85 -1.06
N LEU A 238 0.12 -5.93 -0.93
CA LEU A 238 -1.25 -6.09 -1.41
C LEU A 238 -1.28 -5.75 -2.90
N LEU A 239 -1.29 -6.75 -3.78
CA LEU A 239 -1.26 -6.50 -5.22
C LEU A 239 -2.39 -5.55 -5.63
N GLY A 240 -2.05 -4.46 -6.32
CA GLY A 240 -3.00 -3.44 -6.76
C GLY A 240 -3.17 -2.25 -5.81
N ILE A 241 -2.56 -2.26 -4.63
CA ILE A 241 -2.55 -1.14 -3.69
C ILE A 241 -1.10 -0.74 -3.43
N SER A 242 -0.81 0.55 -3.53
CA SER A 242 0.50 1.09 -3.13
C SER A 242 0.51 1.36 -1.63
N SER A 243 1.34 0.64 -0.88
CA SER A 243 1.56 0.90 0.54
C SER A 243 2.66 1.95 0.68
N LEU A 244 2.26 3.17 1.06
CA LEU A 244 3.16 4.30 1.26
C LEU A 244 3.17 4.66 2.74
N ASP A 245 4.02 3.98 3.52
CA ASP A 245 4.18 4.23 4.95
C ASP A 245 4.73 5.64 5.19
N TYR A 246 3.96 6.47 5.92
CA TYR A 246 4.32 7.86 6.09
C TYR A 246 5.60 8.05 6.93
N LEU A 247 5.91 7.14 7.83
CA LEU A 247 7.18 7.12 8.55
C LEU A 247 8.37 6.99 7.59
N ASP A 248 8.27 6.10 6.60
CA ASP A 248 9.32 5.91 5.61
C ASP A 248 9.39 7.10 4.62
N LEU A 249 8.25 7.66 4.23
CA LEU A 249 8.19 8.87 3.41
C LEU A 249 8.83 10.05 4.15
N TYR A 250 8.45 10.26 5.40
CA TYR A 250 9.01 11.34 6.21
C TYR A 250 10.54 11.24 6.31
N LYS A 251 11.06 10.06 6.65
CA LYS A 251 12.52 9.82 6.72
C LYS A 251 13.23 10.03 5.38
N LYS A 252 12.59 9.69 4.28
CA LYS A 252 13.19 9.77 2.95
C LYS A 252 13.24 11.20 2.40
N PHE A 253 12.20 12.00 2.68
CA PHE A 253 12.02 13.32 2.06
C PHE A 253 12.31 14.49 3.00
N THR A 254 12.62 14.25 4.29
CA THR A 254 13.10 15.29 5.20
C THR A 254 14.62 15.23 5.36
N TYR A 255 15.26 16.40 5.27
CA TYR A 255 16.73 16.49 5.35
C TYR A 255 17.25 16.55 6.78
N THR A 256 16.43 16.95 7.75
CA THR A 256 16.81 17.08 9.15
C THR A 256 16.55 15.79 9.90
N SER A 257 17.59 15.19 10.45
CA SER A 257 17.44 14.02 11.33
C SER A 257 16.75 14.41 12.64
N GLN A 258 15.84 13.56 13.09
CA GLN A 258 15.13 13.72 14.34
C GLN A 258 15.66 12.77 15.41
N GLU A 259 15.58 13.18 16.68
CA GLU A 259 15.97 12.33 17.81
C GLU A 259 15.12 11.08 17.92
N LYS A 260 13.83 11.22 17.60
CA LYS A 260 12.82 10.14 17.62
C LYS A 260 11.91 10.24 16.40
N TYR A 261 11.47 9.10 15.94
CA TYR A 261 10.55 9.00 14.80
C TYR A 261 9.19 8.39 15.23
N THR A 262 8.76 8.67 16.46
CA THR A 262 7.39 8.37 16.88
C THR A 262 6.43 9.42 16.29
N LEU A 263 5.20 9.02 15.99
CA LEU A 263 4.18 9.93 15.44
C LEU A 263 4.01 11.17 16.31
N GLY A 264 3.91 10.99 17.64
CA GLY A 264 3.76 12.12 18.56
C GLY A 264 4.92 13.11 18.51
N HIS A 265 6.16 12.63 18.45
CA HIS A 265 7.35 13.50 18.36
C HIS A 265 7.37 14.28 17.02
N ILE A 266 7.17 13.58 15.92
CA ILE A 266 7.19 14.21 14.60
C ILE A 266 6.05 15.22 14.44
N SER A 267 4.84 14.89 14.90
CA SER A 267 3.70 15.81 14.86
C SER A 267 3.96 17.09 15.68
N TYR A 268 4.60 16.94 16.84
CA TYR A 268 5.01 18.07 17.67
C TYR A 268 6.07 18.94 16.97
N VAL A 269 7.14 18.34 16.48
CA VAL A 269 8.24 19.05 15.78
C VAL A 269 7.71 19.78 14.54
N GLU A 270 6.83 19.13 13.78
CA GLU A 270 6.21 19.73 12.60
C GLU A 270 5.10 20.72 12.95
N GLY A 271 4.67 20.82 14.21
CA GLY A 271 3.65 21.76 14.65
C GLY A 271 2.26 21.50 14.06
N VAL A 272 1.96 20.24 13.71
CA VAL A 272 0.66 19.85 13.18
C VAL A 272 -0.32 19.44 14.27
N GLY A 273 0.17 19.06 15.46
CA GLY A 273 -0.65 18.70 16.60
C GLY A 273 0.06 17.78 17.58
N GLU A 274 -0.69 17.32 18.56
CA GLU A 274 -0.21 16.42 19.61
C GLU A 274 -1.13 15.21 19.71
N LYS A 275 -0.57 14.07 20.08
CA LYS A 275 -1.35 12.88 20.45
C LYS A 275 -2.22 13.16 21.66
N ILE A 276 -3.33 12.45 21.78
CA ILE A 276 -4.15 12.49 23.00
C ILE A 276 -3.32 11.96 24.16
N ASN A 277 -3.25 12.75 25.21
CA ASN A 277 -2.58 12.35 26.44
C ASN A 277 -3.52 11.44 27.27
N TYR A 278 -3.02 10.27 27.62
CA TYR A 278 -3.69 9.31 28.49
C TYR A 278 -2.87 8.91 29.72
N SER A 279 -1.95 9.79 30.14
CA SER A 279 -1.04 9.54 31.27
C SER A 279 -1.75 9.32 32.62
N GLU A 280 -3.03 9.68 32.73
CA GLU A 280 -3.89 9.33 33.87
C GLU A 280 -4.26 7.84 33.93
N TYR A 281 -4.02 7.08 32.84
CA TYR A 281 -4.17 5.64 32.76
C TYR A 281 -2.81 4.98 32.67
N ASP A 282 -2.63 3.80 33.29
CA ASP A 282 -1.34 3.13 33.30
C ASP A 282 -0.82 2.77 31.91
N ASN A 283 -1.73 2.40 30.99
CA ASN A 283 -1.42 2.00 29.61
C ASN A 283 -2.69 2.05 28.73
N LEU A 284 -2.52 1.76 27.42
CA LEU A 284 -3.64 1.72 26.48
C LEU A 284 -4.68 0.64 26.79
N HIS A 285 -4.27 -0.48 27.38
CA HIS A 285 -5.19 -1.52 27.81
C HIS A 285 -6.12 -1.04 28.92
N THR A 286 -5.58 -0.31 29.91
CA THR A 286 -6.36 0.33 30.97
C THR A 286 -7.29 1.39 30.39
N LEU A 287 -6.80 2.23 29.47
CA LEU A 287 -7.62 3.21 28.77
C LEU A 287 -8.81 2.55 28.03
N TYR A 288 -8.55 1.46 27.31
CA TYR A 288 -9.59 0.69 26.62
C TYR A 288 -10.71 0.23 27.58
N LYS A 289 -10.33 -0.28 28.75
CA LYS A 289 -11.29 -0.81 29.74
C LYS A 289 -12.04 0.29 30.49
N GLU A 290 -11.37 1.35 30.89
CA GLU A 290 -11.91 2.36 31.79
C GLU A 290 -12.52 3.56 31.05
N ASN A 291 -12.02 3.88 29.85
CA ASN A 291 -12.51 5.02 29.06
C ASN A 291 -12.46 4.72 27.56
N PHE A 292 -13.38 3.90 27.09
CA PHE A 292 -13.47 3.50 25.70
C PHE A 292 -13.69 4.68 24.77
N GLN A 293 -14.43 5.70 25.17
CA GLN A 293 -14.62 6.94 24.40
C GLN A 293 -13.26 7.57 24.04
N LYS A 294 -12.43 7.79 25.05
CA LYS A 294 -11.08 8.38 24.86
C LYS A 294 -10.14 7.46 24.10
N PHE A 295 -10.29 6.14 24.24
CA PHE A 295 -9.54 5.15 23.47
C PHE A 295 -9.81 5.26 21.96
N ILE A 296 -11.08 5.42 21.57
CA ILE A 296 -11.44 5.64 20.16
C ILE A 296 -10.94 7.01 19.67
N GLU A 297 -11.08 8.06 20.47
CA GLU A 297 -10.55 9.39 20.14
C GLU A 297 -9.03 9.36 19.93
N TYR A 298 -8.31 8.57 20.71
CA TYR A 298 -6.87 8.37 20.57
C TYR A 298 -6.53 7.77 19.21
N ASN A 299 -7.19 6.68 18.80
CA ASN A 299 -6.97 6.05 17.50
C ASN A 299 -7.33 6.99 16.32
N ILE A 300 -8.45 7.71 16.42
CA ILE A 300 -8.85 8.72 15.43
C ILE A 300 -7.78 9.81 15.31
N LYS A 301 -7.27 10.29 16.45
CA LYS A 301 -6.25 11.34 16.46
C LYS A 301 -4.95 10.91 15.79
N ASP A 302 -4.53 9.67 15.94
CA ASP A 302 -3.33 9.15 15.29
C ASP A 302 -3.46 9.18 13.76
N VAL A 303 -4.61 8.82 13.22
CA VAL A 303 -4.88 8.93 11.78
C VAL A 303 -4.94 10.40 11.32
N GLU A 304 -5.58 11.28 12.09
CA GLU A 304 -5.64 12.71 11.80
C GLU A 304 -4.25 13.35 11.73
N LEU A 305 -3.35 12.99 12.66
CA LEU A 305 -1.98 13.52 12.67
C LEU A 305 -1.22 13.13 11.40
N VAL A 306 -1.39 11.90 10.90
CA VAL A 306 -0.79 11.47 9.63
C VAL A 306 -1.33 12.31 8.47
N MET A 307 -2.64 12.54 8.42
CA MET A 307 -3.25 13.34 7.35
C MET A 307 -2.82 14.81 7.42
N GLN A 308 -2.67 15.36 8.62
CA GLN A 308 -2.15 16.73 8.82
C GLN A 308 -0.67 16.87 8.43
N LEU A 309 0.13 15.82 8.67
CA LEU A 309 1.51 15.78 8.17
C LEU A 309 1.54 15.77 6.65
N GLU A 310 0.70 14.97 5.99
CA GLU A 310 0.58 14.93 4.53
C GLU A 310 0.15 16.29 3.96
N GLU A 311 -0.83 16.95 4.56
CA GLU A 311 -1.28 18.26 4.13
C GLU A 311 -0.18 19.31 4.22
N LYS A 312 0.63 19.28 5.30
CA LYS A 312 1.73 20.20 5.51
C LYS A 312 2.92 19.95 4.61
N MET A 313 3.29 18.68 4.42
CA MET A 313 4.54 18.30 3.75
C MET A 313 4.38 18.21 2.22
N GLY A 314 3.16 17.97 1.70
CA GLY A 314 2.83 17.88 0.27
C GLY A 314 3.18 16.57 -0.34
#